data_c299f03b4f423eea1cec94f153662b80
#
_entry.id   c299f03b4f423eea1cec94f153662b80
#
_cell.length_a   1.000
_cell.length_b   1.000
_cell.length_c   1.000
_cell.angle_alpha   90.00
_cell.angle_beta   90.00
_cell.angle_gamma   90.00
#
_symmetry.space_group_name_H-M   'P 1'
#
loop_
_entity.id
_entity.type
_entity.pdbx_description
1 polymer ?
#
loop_
_entity_poly.entity_id
_entity_poly.type
_entity_poly.pdbx_seq_one_letter_code
_entity_poly.pdbx_strand_id
1 'polypeptide(L)'
;MNNLGFVNIENGWKWLKSLESKLEKEKWNKKVNNSGRKCLWFGVGVELGFKNSVFKGEKISEGLRKRCNELWGGKDWNSILVYKYEKGVELKDHIDRDIFDNKVVIINFCKDLMSGFRYDGDIYWLKNGEVIEIDNKKRHGVCKVNEERWSVSIRRVIC
;
A
#
# COMPACT_ATOMS: atom_id res chain seq x y z
N MET A 1 4.72 -3.71 -15.01
CA MET A 1 3.61 -3.20 -14.18
C MET A 1 2.31 -3.37 -14.94
N ASN A 2 1.35 -4.01 -14.34
CA ASN A 2 0.05 -4.27 -14.97
C ASN A 2 -1.00 -3.33 -14.37
N ASN A 3 -1.81 -2.70 -15.22
CA ASN A 3 -2.97 -1.94 -14.79
C ASN A 3 -4.16 -2.88 -14.68
N LEU A 4 -4.79 -2.92 -13.51
CA LEU A 4 -5.93 -3.80 -13.23
C LEU A 4 -7.28 -3.05 -13.24
N GLY A 5 -7.29 -1.81 -13.67
CA GLY A 5 -8.50 -0.99 -13.74
C GLY A 5 -8.67 -0.06 -12.54
N PHE A 6 -9.90 0.16 -12.13
CA PHE A 6 -10.26 1.15 -11.11
C PHE A 6 -11.24 0.55 -10.10
N VAL A 7 -11.16 1.04 -8.87
CA VAL A 7 -12.15 0.76 -7.83
C VAL A 7 -13.16 1.92 -7.75
N ASN A 8 -14.27 1.69 -7.05
CA ASN A 8 -15.23 2.76 -6.75
C ASN A 8 -14.59 3.79 -5.81
N ILE A 9 -14.39 5.00 -6.31
CA ILE A 9 -13.68 6.07 -5.60
C ILE A 9 -14.45 6.51 -4.35
N GLU A 10 -15.75 6.72 -4.46
CA GLU A 10 -16.58 7.20 -3.36
C GLU A 10 -16.57 6.22 -2.19
N ASN A 11 -16.83 4.95 -2.47
CA ASN A 11 -16.78 3.90 -1.44
C ASN A 11 -15.40 3.73 -0.85
N GLY A 12 -14.36 3.81 -1.67
CA GLY A 12 -12.97 3.71 -1.24
C GLY A 12 -12.59 4.81 -0.26
N TRP A 13 -12.87 6.06 -0.59
CA TRP A 13 -12.58 7.20 0.30
C TRP A 13 -13.37 7.13 1.60
N LYS A 14 -14.63 6.72 1.54
CA LYS A 14 -15.47 6.55 2.72
C LYS A 14 -14.87 5.52 3.68
N TRP A 15 -14.40 4.40 3.14
CA TRP A 15 -13.72 3.37 3.92
C TRP A 15 -12.42 3.89 4.53
N LEU A 16 -11.56 4.53 3.75
CA LEU A 16 -10.29 5.08 4.23
C LEU A 16 -10.50 6.09 5.36
N LYS A 17 -11.47 6.98 5.23
CA LYS A 17 -11.79 7.94 6.28
C LYS A 17 -12.22 7.25 7.58
N SER A 18 -12.91 6.13 7.49
CA SER A 18 -13.28 5.35 8.69
C SER A 18 -12.08 4.76 9.42
N LEU A 19 -10.93 4.64 8.77
CA LEU A 19 -9.71 4.08 9.35
C LEU A 19 -8.81 5.14 9.99
N GLU A 20 -9.05 6.42 9.75
CA GLU A 20 -8.11 7.49 10.07
C GLU A 20 -7.70 7.52 11.53
N SER A 21 -8.63 7.29 12.47
CA SER A 21 -8.33 7.26 13.90
C SER A 21 -7.48 6.07 14.35
N LYS A 22 -7.37 5.04 13.53
CA LYS A 22 -6.60 3.82 13.83
C LYS A 22 -5.19 3.84 13.24
N LEU A 23 -4.88 4.82 12.40
CA LEU A 23 -3.58 4.92 11.77
C LEU A 23 -2.49 5.22 12.78
N GLU A 24 -1.35 4.54 12.65
CA GLU A 24 -0.17 4.75 13.47
C GLU A 24 1.00 5.20 12.61
N LYS A 25 1.93 5.97 13.20
CA LYS A 25 3.18 6.30 12.53
C LYS A 25 3.92 5.01 12.16
N GLU A 26 4.46 4.99 10.95
CA GLU A 26 5.32 3.90 10.50
C GLU A 26 6.57 3.84 11.38
N LYS A 27 6.85 2.67 11.95
CA LYS A 27 7.88 2.50 12.99
C LYS A 27 9.22 1.97 12.47
N TRP A 28 9.28 1.52 11.22
CA TRP A 28 10.49 0.89 10.72
C TRP A 28 11.41 1.89 10.02
N ASN A 29 12.68 1.65 10.20
CA ASN A 29 13.83 2.24 9.54
C ASN A 29 13.73 3.73 9.16
N LYS A 30 14.03 4.60 10.11
CA LYS A 30 14.09 6.05 9.93
C LYS A 30 15.05 6.51 8.81
N LYS A 31 16.09 5.70 8.47
CA LYS A 31 17.05 6.06 7.42
C LYS A 31 16.49 5.87 6.02
N VAL A 32 15.68 4.85 5.80
CA VAL A 32 15.07 4.54 4.50
C VAL A 32 13.72 5.19 4.36
N ASN A 33 13.00 5.35 5.46
CA ASN A 33 11.62 5.78 5.45
C ASN A 33 11.30 6.78 6.54
N ASN A 34 11.95 7.91 6.50
CA ASN A 34 11.63 9.06 7.34
C ASN A 34 10.55 9.90 6.66
N SER A 35 9.55 9.25 6.13
CA SER A 35 8.56 9.91 5.28
C SER A 35 7.42 10.55 6.05
N GLY A 36 7.21 10.15 7.30
CA GLY A 36 6.05 10.59 8.06
C GLY A 36 4.75 9.89 7.67
N ARG A 37 4.81 8.79 6.93
CA ARG A 37 3.62 8.00 6.60
C ARG A 37 2.99 7.42 7.85
N LYS A 38 1.67 7.31 7.81
CA LYS A 38 0.90 6.54 8.79
C LYS A 38 0.40 5.26 8.14
N CYS A 39 0.26 4.21 8.91
CA CYS A 39 -0.14 2.91 8.37
C CYS A 39 -1.12 2.16 9.25
N LEU A 40 -1.77 1.19 8.65
CA LEU A 40 -2.65 0.23 9.33
C LEU A 40 -2.58 -1.11 8.59
N TRP A 41 -2.39 -2.18 9.34
CA TRP A 41 -2.33 -3.53 8.81
C TRP A 41 -3.63 -4.28 9.04
N PHE A 42 -4.07 -5.05 8.04
CA PHE A 42 -5.16 -6.01 8.14
C PHE A 42 -4.61 -7.41 7.86
N GLY A 43 -5.11 -8.40 8.59
CA GLY A 43 -4.63 -9.77 8.46
C GLY A 43 -3.26 -9.92 9.09
N VAL A 44 -2.29 -10.44 8.33
CA VAL A 44 -0.91 -10.58 8.80
C VAL A 44 -0.20 -9.25 8.69
N GLY A 45 0.19 -8.68 9.84
CA GLY A 45 1.01 -7.49 9.91
C GLY A 45 2.49 -7.85 10.01
N VAL A 46 3.37 -6.95 9.60
CA VAL A 46 4.82 -7.15 9.67
C VAL A 46 5.48 -5.97 10.37
N GLU A 47 6.24 -6.26 11.40
CA GLU A 47 7.14 -5.31 12.03
C GLU A 47 8.51 -5.44 11.36
N LEU A 48 8.89 -4.42 10.57
CA LEU A 48 10.15 -4.40 9.86
C LEU A 48 11.23 -3.82 10.76
N GLY A 49 12.30 -4.58 10.97
CA GLY A 49 13.38 -4.17 11.82
C GLY A 49 14.62 -5.02 11.54
N PHE A 50 15.50 -5.16 12.54
CA PHE A 50 16.66 -6.03 12.44
C PHE A 50 16.26 -7.49 12.22
N LYS A 51 15.19 -7.92 12.91
CA LYS A 51 14.50 -9.18 12.63
C LYS A 51 13.06 -8.84 12.29
N ASN A 52 12.61 -9.30 11.11
CA ASN A 52 11.21 -9.15 10.76
C ASN A 52 10.36 -10.05 11.66
N SER A 53 9.31 -9.49 12.22
CA SER A 53 8.35 -10.26 13.02
C SER A 53 6.94 -10.02 12.48
N VAL A 54 6.08 -11.01 12.63
CA VAL A 54 4.69 -10.90 12.22
C VAL A 54 3.80 -10.67 13.44
N PHE A 55 2.70 -9.98 13.22
CA PHE A 55 1.68 -9.77 14.25
C PHE A 55 0.29 -9.86 13.62
N LYS A 56 -0.73 -9.96 14.46
CA LYS A 56 -2.11 -9.99 14.00
C LYS A 56 -2.61 -8.55 13.83
N GLY A 57 -2.89 -8.18 12.60
CA GLY A 57 -3.47 -6.89 12.26
C GLY A 57 -5.00 -6.88 12.48
N GLU A 58 -5.65 -5.85 11.94
CA GLU A 58 -7.10 -5.71 11.99
C GLU A 58 -7.77 -6.88 11.27
N LYS A 59 -8.99 -7.21 11.70
CA LYS A 59 -9.80 -8.26 11.09
C LYS A 59 -10.23 -7.85 9.69
N ILE A 60 -10.12 -8.78 8.75
CA ILE A 60 -10.62 -8.59 7.39
C ILE A 60 -12.08 -9.02 7.35
N SER A 61 -12.98 -8.08 7.05
CA SER A 61 -14.40 -8.38 6.87
C SER A 61 -14.62 -9.23 5.63
N GLU A 62 -15.74 -9.94 5.56
CA GLU A 62 -16.08 -10.75 4.39
C GLU A 62 -16.18 -9.93 3.11
N GLY A 63 -16.76 -8.74 3.19
CA GLY A 63 -16.87 -7.83 2.05
C GLY A 63 -15.51 -7.35 1.54
N LEU A 64 -14.61 -6.99 2.45
CA LEU A 64 -13.25 -6.60 2.10
C LEU A 64 -12.47 -7.78 1.50
N ARG A 65 -12.63 -8.97 2.07
CA ARG A 65 -11.99 -10.19 1.57
C ARG A 65 -12.44 -10.51 0.15
N LYS A 66 -13.71 -10.43 -0.13
CA LYS A 66 -14.27 -10.66 -1.45
C LYS A 66 -13.66 -9.70 -2.50
N ARG A 67 -13.59 -8.41 -2.17
CA ARG A 67 -13.01 -7.40 -3.04
C ARG A 67 -11.53 -7.65 -3.29
N CYS A 68 -10.79 -7.98 -2.25
CA CYS A 68 -9.37 -8.28 -2.38
C CYS A 68 -9.11 -9.56 -3.17
N ASN A 69 -9.94 -10.59 -3.02
CA ASN A 69 -9.85 -11.81 -3.83
C ASN A 69 -10.00 -11.48 -5.31
N GLU A 70 -10.95 -10.63 -5.66
CA GLU A 70 -11.18 -10.20 -7.04
C GLU A 70 -9.96 -9.46 -7.60
N LEU A 71 -9.43 -8.50 -6.85
CA LEU A 71 -8.28 -7.69 -7.27
C LEU A 71 -6.99 -8.51 -7.34
N TRP A 72 -6.80 -9.40 -6.40
CA TRP A 72 -5.63 -10.28 -6.36
C TRP A 72 -5.69 -11.38 -7.44
N GLY A 73 -6.87 -11.79 -7.83
CA GLY A 73 -7.07 -12.89 -8.76
C GLY A 73 -6.97 -14.26 -8.08
N GLY A 74 -7.31 -14.35 -6.79
CA GLY A 74 -7.24 -15.57 -6.01
C GLY A 74 -7.41 -15.33 -4.53
N LYS A 75 -7.11 -16.33 -3.71
CA LYS A 75 -7.29 -16.31 -2.25
C LYS A 75 -5.98 -16.48 -1.47
N ASP A 76 -4.85 -16.54 -2.16
CA ASP A 76 -3.54 -16.82 -1.57
C ASP A 76 -2.79 -15.60 -1.05
N TRP A 77 -3.47 -14.48 -0.89
CA TRP A 77 -2.99 -13.30 -0.16
C TRP A 77 -3.42 -13.40 1.31
N ASN A 78 -2.71 -12.72 2.19
CA ASN A 78 -3.00 -12.78 3.64
C ASN A 78 -2.81 -11.45 4.38
N SER A 79 -2.50 -10.39 3.66
CA SER A 79 -2.16 -9.11 4.28
C SER A 79 -2.67 -7.94 3.44
N ILE A 80 -3.16 -6.91 4.12
CA ILE A 80 -3.47 -5.62 3.52
C ILE A 80 -2.74 -4.56 4.32
N LEU A 81 -1.99 -3.71 3.63
CA LEU A 81 -1.30 -2.57 4.24
C LEU A 81 -1.86 -1.28 3.68
N VAL A 82 -2.42 -0.47 4.57
CA VAL A 82 -2.94 0.86 4.23
C VAL A 82 -1.91 1.90 4.65
N TYR A 83 -1.53 2.78 3.74
CA TYR A 83 -0.68 3.94 4.03
C TYR A 83 -1.41 5.25 3.75
N LYS A 84 -1.21 6.21 4.62
CA LYS A 84 -1.60 7.60 4.39
C LYS A 84 -0.36 8.48 4.25
N TYR A 85 -0.29 9.22 3.15
CA TYR A 85 0.75 10.19 2.84
C TYR A 85 0.17 11.59 3.01
N GLU A 86 0.68 12.34 3.97
CA GLU A 86 0.35 13.76 4.08
C GLU A 86 1.08 14.56 2.98
N LYS A 87 0.61 15.76 2.70
CA LYS A 87 1.25 16.69 1.76
C LYS A 87 2.76 16.79 2.03
N GLY A 88 3.56 16.66 0.99
CA GLY A 88 5.02 16.75 1.06
C GLY A 88 5.75 15.45 1.40
N VAL A 89 5.02 14.40 1.71
CA VAL A 89 5.59 13.08 2.00
C VAL A 89 5.98 12.37 0.70
N GLU A 90 7.10 11.68 0.72
CA GLU A 90 7.57 10.85 -0.38
C GLU A 90 8.05 9.49 0.13
N LEU A 91 8.20 8.54 -0.78
CA LEU A 91 8.83 7.26 -0.49
C LEU A 91 10.01 7.08 -1.45
N LYS A 92 11.22 6.95 -0.89
CA LYS A 92 12.42 6.73 -1.70
C LYS A 92 12.39 5.36 -2.37
N ASP A 93 13.06 5.25 -3.50
CA ASP A 93 13.16 4.00 -4.23
C ASP A 93 13.81 2.91 -3.38
N HIS A 94 13.18 1.76 -3.36
CA HIS A 94 13.61 0.59 -2.60
C HIS A 94 13.05 -0.68 -3.25
N ILE A 95 13.52 -1.81 -2.77
CA ILE A 95 12.91 -3.11 -2.99
C ILE A 95 12.34 -3.61 -1.67
N ASP A 96 11.26 -4.35 -1.73
CA ASP A 96 10.65 -4.90 -0.53
C ASP A 96 11.47 -6.08 0.00
N ARG A 97 11.32 -6.35 1.29
CA ARG A 97 12.04 -7.45 1.96
C ARG A 97 11.49 -8.80 1.56
N ASP A 98 12.30 -9.84 1.75
CA ASP A 98 11.97 -11.21 1.34
C ASP A 98 10.83 -11.85 2.13
N ILE A 99 10.41 -11.25 3.25
CA ILE A 99 9.23 -11.69 3.99
C ILE A 99 7.94 -11.52 3.16
N PHE A 100 7.98 -10.69 2.13
CA PHE A 100 6.86 -10.50 1.21
C PHE A 100 7.09 -11.28 -0.07
N ASP A 101 6.05 -11.93 -0.58
CA ASP A 101 6.06 -12.48 -1.93
C ASP A 101 6.22 -11.35 -2.96
N ASN A 102 6.67 -11.68 -4.15
CA ASN A 102 7.00 -10.69 -5.19
C ASN A 102 5.81 -9.87 -5.67
N LYS A 103 4.66 -10.49 -5.74
CA LYS A 103 3.44 -9.84 -6.22
C LYS A 103 2.86 -8.90 -5.17
N VAL A 104 2.56 -7.68 -5.57
CA VAL A 104 1.81 -6.71 -4.78
C VAL A 104 0.74 -6.07 -5.66
N VAL A 105 -0.48 -6.00 -5.17
CA VAL A 105 -1.56 -5.24 -5.80
C VAL A 105 -1.75 -3.97 -5.01
N ILE A 106 -1.67 -2.82 -5.67
CA ILE A 106 -1.74 -1.50 -5.03
C ILE A 106 -2.92 -0.73 -5.59
N ILE A 107 -3.75 -0.19 -4.71
CA ILE A 107 -4.81 0.74 -5.07
C ILE A 107 -4.35 2.14 -4.69
N ASN A 108 -4.33 3.05 -5.65
CA ASN A 108 -3.94 4.43 -5.46
C ASN A 108 -5.16 5.31 -5.20
N PHE A 109 -5.15 6.06 -4.10
CA PHE A 109 -6.15 7.09 -3.81
C PHE A 109 -5.43 8.42 -3.63
N CYS A 110 -5.78 9.42 -4.41
CA CYS A 110 -5.16 10.73 -4.29
C CYS A 110 -6.21 11.84 -4.43
N LYS A 111 -6.02 12.90 -3.66
CA LYS A 111 -6.85 14.11 -3.78
C LYS A 111 -6.42 14.98 -4.96
N ASP A 112 -5.19 14.84 -5.39
CA ASP A 112 -4.68 15.46 -6.61
C ASP A 112 -5.21 14.70 -7.83
N LEU A 113 -5.05 15.28 -9.03
CA LEU A 113 -5.46 14.63 -10.29
C LEU A 113 -4.74 13.31 -10.50
N MET A 114 -3.45 13.27 -10.17
CA MET A 114 -2.60 12.09 -10.29
C MET A 114 -1.51 12.13 -9.24
N SER A 115 -0.97 10.96 -8.89
CA SER A 115 0.21 10.85 -8.05
C SER A 115 1.31 10.07 -8.75
N GLY A 116 2.55 10.51 -8.58
CA GLY A 116 3.71 9.89 -9.22
C GLY A 116 4.16 8.63 -8.50
N PHE A 117 4.20 7.53 -9.21
CA PHE A 117 4.71 6.25 -8.73
C PHE A 117 5.94 5.88 -9.56
N ARG A 118 7.09 5.72 -8.90
CA ARG A 118 8.32 5.30 -9.57
C ARG A 118 8.41 3.78 -9.56
N TYR A 119 8.69 3.21 -10.72
CA TYR A 119 8.81 1.77 -10.85
C TYR A 119 9.83 1.43 -11.94
N ASP A 120 10.86 0.66 -11.54
CA ASP A 120 11.91 0.15 -12.43
C ASP A 120 12.53 1.24 -13.30
N GLY A 121 12.81 2.41 -12.71
CA GLY A 121 13.45 3.54 -13.37
C GLY A 121 12.52 4.53 -14.08
N ASP A 122 11.23 4.23 -14.18
CA ASP A 122 10.24 5.09 -14.83
C ASP A 122 9.28 5.70 -13.83
N ILE A 123 8.62 6.79 -14.19
CA ILE A 123 7.55 7.41 -13.39
C ILE A 123 6.22 7.16 -14.08
N TYR A 124 5.28 6.63 -13.30
CA TYR A 124 3.90 6.39 -13.74
C TYR A 124 2.98 7.30 -12.95
N TRP A 125 2.16 8.06 -13.66
CA TRP A 125 1.20 8.97 -13.03
C TRP A 125 -0.13 8.26 -12.85
N LEU A 126 -0.41 7.88 -11.60
CA LEU A 126 -1.59 7.10 -11.24
C LEU A 126 -2.76 8.01 -10.88
N LYS A 127 -3.93 7.67 -11.40
CA LYS A 127 -5.18 8.36 -11.11
C LYS A 127 -5.80 7.86 -9.81
N ASN A 128 -6.71 8.65 -9.28
CA ASN A 128 -7.49 8.29 -8.11
C ASN A 128 -8.32 7.02 -8.37
N GLY A 129 -8.17 6.02 -7.52
CA GLY A 129 -8.85 4.72 -7.64
C GLY A 129 -8.17 3.72 -8.57
N GLU A 130 -7.05 4.08 -9.19
CA GLU A 130 -6.34 3.20 -10.11
C GLU A 130 -5.65 2.05 -9.37
N VAL A 131 -5.76 0.85 -9.93
CA VAL A 131 -5.21 -0.39 -9.35
C VAL A 131 -4.08 -0.90 -10.25
N ILE A 132 -2.95 -1.17 -9.65
CA ILE A 132 -1.77 -1.71 -10.34
C ILE A 132 -1.25 -2.97 -9.65
N GLU A 133 -0.63 -3.83 -10.44
CA GLU A 133 0.13 -4.97 -9.93
C GLU A 133 1.60 -4.75 -10.25
N ILE A 134 2.47 -4.91 -9.25
CA ILE A 134 3.91 -4.75 -9.40
C ILE A 134 4.66 -6.00 -8.92
N ASP A 135 5.90 -6.11 -9.38
CA ASP A 135 6.91 -6.98 -8.79
C ASP A 135 7.70 -6.12 -7.77
N ASN A 136 7.55 -6.41 -6.49
CA ASN A 136 8.15 -5.61 -5.43
C ASN A 136 9.67 -5.80 -5.28
N LYS A 137 10.26 -6.70 -6.05
CA LYS A 137 11.72 -6.86 -6.12
C LYS A 137 12.36 -5.90 -7.14
N LYS A 138 11.55 -5.25 -7.96
CA LYS A 138 11.99 -4.11 -8.76
C LYS A 138 11.93 -2.85 -7.92
N ARG A 139 12.89 -1.95 -8.14
CA ARG A 139 12.96 -0.69 -7.39
C ARG A 139 11.70 0.13 -7.63
N HIS A 140 11.09 0.59 -6.57
CA HIS A 140 9.87 1.39 -6.62
C HIS A 140 9.81 2.40 -5.47
N GLY A 141 9.06 3.44 -5.69
CA GLY A 141 8.89 4.51 -4.71
C GLY A 141 7.72 5.40 -5.08
N VAL A 142 7.50 6.43 -4.29
CA VAL A 142 6.42 7.39 -4.49
C VAL A 142 7.02 8.79 -4.54
N CYS A 143 6.71 9.54 -5.59
CA CYS A 143 7.10 10.94 -5.71
C CYS A 143 6.46 11.75 -4.57
N LYS A 144 7.11 12.85 -4.20
CA LYS A 144 6.57 13.78 -3.20
C LYS A 144 5.12 14.14 -3.56
N VAL A 145 4.19 13.92 -2.63
CA VAL A 145 2.77 14.18 -2.87
C VAL A 145 2.45 15.65 -2.65
N ASN A 146 1.68 16.24 -3.55
CA ASN A 146 1.25 17.64 -3.45
C ASN A 146 -0.01 17.79 -2.60
N GLU A 147 -0.84 16.75 -2.57
CA GLU A 147 -2.04 16.65 -1.77
C GLU A 147 -2.08 15.27 -1.10
N GLU A 148 -2.93 15.09 -0.10
CA GLU A 148 -3.10 13.83 0.61
C GLU A 148 -3.27 12.65 -0.36
N ARG A 149 -2.50 11.60 -0.12
CA ARG A 149 -2.55 10.35 -0.88
C ARG A 149 -2.66 9.16 0.07
N TRP A 150 -3.42 8.17 -0.32
CA TRP A 150 -3.48 6.89 0.36
C TRP A 150 -3.14 5.77 -0.61
N SER A 151 -2.56 4.70 -0.10
CA SER A 151 -2.41 3.46 -0.85
C SER A 151 -2.92 2.29 -0.04
N VAL A 152 -3.53 1.35 -0.73
CA VAL A 152 -3.96 0.08 -0.15
C VAL A 152 -3.22 -1.01 -0.90
N SER A 153 -2.32 -1.73 -0.23
CA SER A 153 -1.58 -2.82 -0.85
C SER A 153 -2.06 -4.16 -0.33
N ILE A 154 -2.40 -5.02 -1.28
CA ILE A 154 -2.73 -6.42 -1.01
C ILE A 154 -1.44 -7.21 -1.18
N ARG A 155 -1.09 -8.02 -0.19
CA ARG A 155 0.20 -8.71 -0.13
C ARG A 155 0.06 -10.14 0.35
N ARG A 156 1.08 -10.93 0.05
CA ARG A 156 1.28 -12.22 0.67
C ARG A 156 2.54 -12.15 1.53
N VAL A 157 2.36 -12.31 2.84
CA VAL A 157 3.45 -12.44 3.79
C VAL A 157 3.83 -13.91 3.88
N ILE A 158 5.11 -14.19 3.69
CA ILE A 158 5.67 -15.54 3.75
C ILE A 158 6.18 -15.75 5.17
N CYS A 159 5.55 -16.64 5.91
CA CYS A 159 5.92 -16.92 7.29
C CYS A 159 5.96 -18.41 7.59
#